data_1a189b80afe61e9fcb86ba39ecc7b518
#
_entry.id   1a189b80afe61e9fcb86ba39ecc7b518
#
_cell.length_a   1.000
_cell.length_b   1.000
_cell.length_c   1.000
_cell.angle_alpha   90.00
_cell.angle_beta   90.00
_cell.angle_gamma   90.00
#
_symmetry.space_group_name_H-M   'P 1'
#
loop_
_entity.id
_entity.type
_entity.pdbx_description
1 polymer ?
#
loop_
_entity_poly.entity_id
_entity_poly.type
_entity_poly.pdbx_seq_one_letter_code
_entity_poly.pdbx_strand_id
1 'polypeptide(L)'
;HAENENEGLWPLPLEIWHQEKCPSNFADTANSRPQKGGGAGGASNAAGFLSRFVPESGVDWAHLDLAGAYNGSANNLMPAGATGMGIRTIARALLTL
;
A
#
# COMPACT_ATOMS: atom_id res chain seq x y z
N HIS A 1 14.10 8.65 0.81
CA HIS A 1 14.85 7.39 1.01
C HIS A 1 14.76 6.47 -0.22
N ALA A 2 13.56 6.27 -0.79
CA ALA A 2 13.36 5.36 -1.93
C ALA A 2 14.28 5.68 -3.13
N GLU A 3 14.39 6.94 -3.51
CA GLU A 3 15.28 7.37 -4.61
C GLU A 3 16.75 7.05 -4.33
N ASN A 4 17.20 7.26 -3.09
CA ASN A 4 18.58 6.97 -2.68
C ASN A 4 18.90 5.47 -2.71
N GLU A 5 17.90 4.62 -2.59
CA GLU A 5 18.05 3.17 -2.62
C GLU A 5 17.77 2.58 -4.02
N ASN A 6 17.50 3.41 -5.01
CA ASN A 6 17.03 3.00 -6.35
C ASN A 6 15.77 2.11 -6.30
N GLU A 7 14.89 2.37 -5.33
CA GLU A 7 13.58 1.74 -5.18
C GLU A 7 12.52 2.81 -5.40
N GLY A 8 12.23 3.14 -6.66
CA GLY A 8 11.28 4.19 -7.00
C GLY A 8 9.89 3.91 -6.42
N LEU A 9 9.32 4.91 -5.74
CA LEU A 9 7.95 4.89 -5.23
C LEU A 9 7.12 5.93 -5.98
N TRP A 10 5.87 5.59 -6.25
CA TRP A 10 4.92 6.49 -6.88
C TRP A 10 3.88 6.94 -5.84
N PRO A 11 3.88 8.21 -5.43
CA PRO A 11 2.88 8.72 -4.49
C PRO A 11 1.48 8.67 -5.09
N LEU A 12 0.53 8.15 -4.33
CA LEU A 12 -0.88 8.12 -4.68
C LEU A 12 -1.69 8.96 -3.68
N PRO A 13 -2.81 9.56 -4.12
CA PRO A 13 -3.65 10.34 -3.23
C PRO A 13 -4.31 9.47 -2.16
N LEU A 14 -4.43 10.01 -0.96
CA LEU A 14 -5.22 9.46 0.13
C LEU A 14 -6.17 10.53 0.64
N GLU A 15 -7.42 10.42 0.24
CA GLU A 15 -8.46 11.39 0.54
C GLU A 15 -9.56 10.75 1.40
N ILE A 16 -10.35 11.57 2.07
CA ILE A 16 -11.39 11.09 2.99
C ILE A 16 -12.39 10.12 2.31
N TRP A 17 -12.73 10.34 1.05
CA TRP A 17 -13.64 9.44 0.31
C TRP A 17 -13.05 8.05 0.04
N HIS A 18 -11.75 7.86 0.16
CA HIS A 18 -11.16 6.52 0.08
C HIS A 18 -11.52 5.68 1.31
N GLN A 19 -11.68 6.30 2.48
CA GLN A 19 -12.14 5.63 3.70
C GLN A 19 -13.60 5.18 3.62
N GLU A 20 -14.44 5.93 2.91
CA GLU A 20 -15.89 5.70 2.83
C GLU A 20 -16.28 4.58 1.85
N LYS A 21 -15.33 4.01 1.13
CA LYS A 21 -15.60 3.09 0.01
C LYS A 21 -15.83 1.62 0.38
N CYS A 22 -15.86 1.30 1.64
CA CYS A 22 -16.07 -0.07 2.13
C CYS A 22 -17.31 -0.18 3.03
N PRO A 23 -18.52 0.16 2.54
CA PRO A 23 -19.73 0.04 3.35
C PRO A 23 -20.08 -1.42 3.63
N SER A 24 -20.71 -1.68 4.76
CA SER A 24 -21.27 -2.97 5.13
C SER A 24 -22.71 -2.79 5.61
N ASN A 25 -23.55 -3.80 5.35
CA ASN A 25 -24.94 -3.79 5.82
C ASN A 25 -25.10 -4.30 7.27
N PHE A 26 -24.05 -4.85 7.85
CA PHE A 26 -24.12 -5.51 9.17
C PHE A 26 -22.87 -5.34 10.03
N ALA A 27 -21.81 -4.77 9.52
CA ALA A 27 -20.58 -4.46 10.23
C ALA A 27 -20.21 -2.98 10.03
N ASP A 28 -19.26 -2.47 10.81
CA ASP A 28 -18.80 -1.09 10.71
C ASP A 28 -18.15 -0.80 9.35
N THR A 29 -17.57 -1.83 8.76
CA THR A 29 -16.94 -1.74 7.44
C THR A 29 -16.80 -3.12 6.80
N ALA A 30 -16.79 -3.19 5.49
CA ALA A 30 -16.37 -4.37 4.75
C ALA A 30 -14.84 -4.32 4.51
N ASN A 31 -14.22 -5.49 4.39
CA ASN A 31 -12.78 -5.59 4.09
C ASN A 31 -12.43 -5.26 2.63
N SER A 32 -13.43 -5.28 1.76
CA SER A 32 -13.25 -5.02 0.34
C SER A 32 -14.46 -4.30 -0.22
N ARG A 33 -14.27 -3.70 -1.38
CA ARG A 33 -15.36 -3.07 -2.13
C ARG A 33 -16.26 -4.12 -2.77
N PRO A 34 -17.56 -3.85 -2.90
CA PRO A 34 -18.51 -4.79 -3.49
C PRO A 34 -18.31 -5.02 -5.00
N GLN A 35 -17.60 -4.12 -5.69
CA GLN A 35 -17.33 -4.28 -7.11
C GLN A 35 -16.31 -5.40 -7.36
N LYS A 36 -16.55 -6.20 -8.38
CA LYS A 36 -15.61 -7.23 -8.84
C LYS A 36 -14.24 -6.58 -9.15
N GLY A 37 -13.18 -7.14 -8.60
CA GLY A 37 -11.82 -6.61 -8.73
C GLY A 37 -11.54 -5.34 -7.92
N GLY A 38 -12.42 -4.97 -6.97
CA GLY A 38 -12.21 -3.81 -6.09
C GLY A 38 -12.47 -2.43 -6.72
N GLY A 39 -12.76 -2.37 -8.01
CA GLY A 39 -13.02 -1.13 -8.74
C GLY A 39 -11.77 -0.25 -8.93
N ALA A 40 -11.96 0.96 -9.45
CA ALA A 40 -10.89 1.92 -9.70
C ALA A 40 -10.25 2.45 -8.40
N GLY A 41 -8.96 2.77 -8.45
CA GLY A 41 -8.23 3.36 -7.33
C GLY A 41 -7.94 2.37 -6.18
N GLY A 42 -7.70 1.11 -6.51
CA GLY A 42 -7.54 0.03 -5.52
C GLY A 42 -6.51 0.32 -4.44
N ALA A 43 -5.33 0.79 -4.80
CA ALA A 43 -4.26 1.09 -3.85
C ALA A 43 -4.64 2.20 -2.85
N SER A 44 -5.23 3.31 -3.34
CA SER A 44 -5.71 4.39 -2.47
C SER A 44 -6.88 3.94 -1.58
N ASN A 45 -7.75 3.09 -2.10
CA ASN A 45 -8.86 2.54 -1.28
C ASN A 45 -8.37 1.56 -0.21
N ALA A 46 -7.34 0.76 -0.50
CA ALA A 46 -6.70 -0.10 0.49
C ALA A 46 -6.05 0.73 1.60
N ALA A 47 -5.32 1.78 1.23
CA ALA A 47 -4.78 2.74 2.18
C ALA A 47 -5.89 3.40 3.01
N GLY A 48 -6.98 3.84 2.37
CA GLY A 48 -8.14 4.42 3.05
C GLY A 48 -8.79 3.47 4.06
N PHE A 49 -8.92 2.20 3.72
CA PHE A 49 -9.40 1.18 4.66
C PHE A 49 -8.48 1.06 5.86
N LEU A 50 -7.20 0.88 5.67
CA LEU A 50 -6.24 0.71 6.75
C LEU A 50 -6.06 1.97 7.61
N SER A 51 -6.15 3.16 7.02
CA SER A 51 -6.03 4.43 7.76
C SER A 51 -7.09 4.60 8.86
N ARG A 52 -8.23 3.92 8.75
CA ARG A 52 -9.30 3.93 9.78
C ARG A 52 -8.90 3.29 11.10
N PHE A 53 -7.84 2.49 11.10
CA PHE A 53 -7.31 1.81 12.28
C PHE A 53 -6.09 2.51 12.87
N VAL A 54 -5.68 3.63 12.28
CA VAL A 54 -4.58 4.45 12.77
C VAL A 54 -5.14 5.49 13.73
N PRO A 55 -4.51 5.73 14.89
CA PRO A 55 -4.93 6.79 15.81
C PRO A 55 -4.94 8.17 15.12
N GLU A 56 -5.90 9.03 15.47
CA GLU A 56 -6.08 10.34 14.85
C GLU A 56 -4.91 11.31 15.09
N SER A 57 -4.11 11.08 16.12
CA SER A 57 -2.99 11.96 16.45
C SER A 57 -1.79 11.20 17.00
N GLY A 58 -0.61 11.77 16.79
CA GLY A 58 0.63 11.33 17.43
C GLY A 58 1.30 10.12 16.79
N VAL A 59 0.86 9.69 15.62
CA VAL A 59 1.46 8.57 14.88
C VAL A 59 1.71 8.97 13.44
N ASP A 60 2.97 8.89 13.03
CA ASP A 60 3.31 8.95 11.62
C ASP A 60 2.93 7.61 10.96
N TRP A 61 2.23 7.69 9.84
CA TRP A 61 1.72 6.53 9.14
C TRP A 61 1.96 6.62 7.64
N ALA A 62 2.28 5.49 7.05
CA ALA A 62 2.38 5.35 5.61
C ALA A 62 1.88 3.97 5.18
N HIS A 63 1.23 3.93 4.03
CA HIS A 63 0.84 2.69 3.36
C HIS A 63 1.69 2.50 2.10
N LEU A 64 2.28 1.32 1.96
CA LEU A 64 2.99 0.92 0.75
C LEU A 64 2.24 -0.24 0.10
N ASP A 65 1.70 -0.01 -1.10
CA ASP A 65 1.13 -1.07 -1.93
C ASP A 65 2.25 -1.70 -2.76
N LEU A 66 2.57 -2.94 -2.46
CA LEU A 66 3.70 -3.67 -3.04
C LEU A 66 3.25 -4.75 -4.04
N ALA A 67 2.02 -4.75 -4.50
CA ALA A 67 1.52 -5.75 -5.44
C ALA A 67 2.34 -5.82 -6.74
N GLY A 68 2.93 -4.69 -7.18
CA GLY A 68 3.83 -4.61 -8.33
C GLY A 68 5.25 -5.13 -8.08
N ALA A 69 5.62 -5.41 -6.84
CA ALA A 69 6.96 -5.87 -6.47
C ALA A 69 7.13 -7.40 -6.60
N TYR A 70 6.47 -7.98 -7.59
CA TYR A 70 6.46 -9.40 -7.86
C TYR A 70 6.88 -9.68 -9.31
N ASN A 71 7.74 -10.67 -9.50
CA ASN A 71 8.22 -11.10 -10.81
C ASN A 71 7.51 -12.39 -11.22
N GLY A 72 6.61 -12.33 -12.19
CA GLY A 72 5.79 -13.46 -12.61
C GLY A 72 6.58 -14.57 -13.30
N SER A 73 7.73 -14.25 -13.91
CA SER A 73 8.64 -15.18 -14.54
C SER A 73 10.08 -14.75 -14.34
N ALA A 74 11.01 -15.71 -14.31
CA ALA A 74 12.43 -15.42 -14.21
C ALA A 74 12.92 -14.63 -15.43
N ASN A 75 13.86 -13.74 -15.22
CA ASN A 75 14.63 -13.04 -16.25
C ASN A 75 16.13 -13.12 -15.94
N ASN A 76 16.96 -12.44 -16.73
CA ASN A 76 18.42 -12.49 -16.57
C ASN A 76 18.94 -11.88 -15.25
N LEU A 77 18.12 -11.11 -14.57
CA LEU A 77 18.51 -10.38 -13.34
C LEU A 77 17.87 -10.97 -12.08
N MET A 78 16.66 -11.54 -12.21
CA MET A 78 15.87 -11.97 -11.05
C MET A 78 15.11 -13.26 -11.31
N PRO A 79 15.00 -14.15 -10.33
CA PRO A 79 14.11 -15.30 -10.39
C PRO A 79 12.64 -14.88 -10.38
N ALA A 80 11.75 -15.80 -10.66
CA ALA A 80 10.32 -15.61 -10.40
C ALA A 80 10.06 -15.51 -8.89
N GLY A 81 9.07 -14.70 -8.51
CA GLY A 81 8.65 -14.51 -7.12
C GLY A 81 8.86 -13.09 -6.61
N ALA A 82 8.98 -12.93 -5.31
CA ALA A 82 9.18 -11.64 -4.66
C ALA A 82 10.54 -11.03 -5.04
N THR A 83 10.54 -9.73 -5.32
CA THR A 83 11.75 -9.00 -5.75
C THR A 83 12.55 -8.41 -4.59
N GLY A 84 11.95 -8.34 -3.39
CA GLY A 84 12.52 -7.64 -2.25
C GLY A 84 12.43 -6.11 -2.35
N MET A 85 11.74 -5.57 -3.35
CA MET A 85 11.54 -4.12 -3.49
C MET A 85 10.86 -3.54 -2.25
N GLY A 86 11.33 -2.38 -1.80
CA GLY A 86 10.86 -1.69 -0.61
C GLY A 86 11.64 -2.04 0.67
N ILE A 87 12.33 -3.17 0.72
CA ILE A 87 13.09 -3.58 1.93
C ILE A 87 14.15 -2.54 2.30
N ARG A 88 14.95 -2.12 1.35
CA ARG A 88 16.04 -1.15 1.60
C ARG A 88 15.49 0.22 1.97
N THR A 89 14.45 0.66 1.28
CA THR A 89 13.75 1.93 1.58
C THR A 89 13.21 1.95 3.00
N ILE A 90 12.50 0.89 3.41
CA ILE A 90 11.94 0.78 4.76
C ILE A 90 13.05 0.70 5.80
N ALA A 91 14.06 -0.14 5.58
CA ALA A 91 15.19 -0.25 6.50
C ALA A 91 15.91 1.09 6.68
N ARG A 92 16.17 1.82 5.59
CA ARG A 92 16.77 3.15 5.65
C ARG A 92 15.90 4.14 6.41
N ALA A 93 14.59 4.16 6.15
CA ALA A 93 13.67 5.04 6.85
C ALA A 93 13.69 4.77 8.36
N LEU A 94 13.62 3.52 8.78
CA LEU A 94 13.65 3.14 10.20
C LEU A 94 14.98 3.46 10.88
N LEU A 95 16.10 3.33 10.18
CA LEU A 95 17.42 3.66 10.72
C LEU A 95 17.66 5.18 10.87
N THR A 96 16.82 6.00 10.28
CA THR A 96 16.93 7.48 10.32
C THR A 96 15.84 8.14 11.19
N LEU A 97 15.00 7.34 11.81
CA LEU A 97 14.10 7.82 12.85
C LEU A 97 14.89 8.07 14.15
#